data_2b90b99108dd5a6b296d560456d2a798
#
_entry.id   2b90b99108dd5a6b296d560456d2a798
#
_cell.length_a   1.000
_cell.length_b   1.000
_cell.length_c   1.000
_cell.angle_alpha   90.00
_cell.angle_beta   90.00
_cell.angle_gamma   90.00
#
_symmetry.space_group_name_H-M   'P 1'
#
loop_
_entity.id
_entity.type
_entity.pdbx_description
1 polymer ?
#
loop_
_entity_poly.entity_id
_entity_poly.type
_entity_poly.pdbx_seq_one_letter_code
_entity_poly.pdbx_strand_id
1 'polypeptide(L)'
;VEIVGADGMRVTGALATHYHPDHIGGSMMGFKLQGVRELLAEVGVKVHCNEAEIPWVKKVTELSDSDLAAHEGGDTLMVGDIKIEFVHTPGHTPGSQCFLVDGCLVSGDTLFLDGCGRTDLPGSDRGQMYDSLQRLARLPEDTIVFPGHKYHPLSNAELGSVVQSNYAFKPRT
;
A
#
# COMPACT_ATOMS: atom_id res chain seq x y z
N VAL A 1 0.75 8.60 16.78
CA VAL A 1 1.50 9.85 17.06
C VAL A 1 2.26 9.73 18.37
N GLU A 2 1.65 9.25 19.47
CA GLU A 2 2.31 9.13 20.79
C GLU A 2 3.62 8.32 20.76
N ILE A 3 3.64 7.14 20.11
CA ILE A 3 4.84 6.28 20.02
C ILE A 3 5.96 7.02 19.29
N VAL A 4 5.66 7.65 18.17
CA VAL A 4 6.64 8.42 17.37
C VAL A 4 7.21 9.57 18.18
N GLY A 5 6.38 10.27 18.96
CA GLY A 5 6.81 11.37 19.85
C GLY A 5 7.67 10.89 21.01
N ALA A 6 7.36 9.72 21.59
CA ALA A 6 8.16 9.11 22.66
C ALA A 6 9.60 8.77 22.20
N ASP A 7 9.75 8.41 20.91
CA ASP A 7 11.07 8.15 20.32
C ASP A 7 11.78 9.40 19.79
N GLY A 8 11.27 10.60 20.11
CA GLY A 8 11.84 11.88 19.68
C GLY A 8 11.68 12.14 18.17
N MET A 9 10.84 11.36 17.49
CA MET A 9 10.54 11.49 16.07
C MET A 9 9.27 12.32 15.82
N ARG A 10 9.03 12.65 14.56
CA ARG A 10 7.86 13.42 14.13
C ARG A 10 7.25 12.77 12.90
N VAL A 11 5.91 12.67 12.86
CA VAL A 11 5.19 12.27 11.65
C VAL A 11 5.32 13.39 10.61
N THR A 12 5.79 13.07 9.41
CA THR A 12 5.99 14.01 8.31
C THR A 12 5.09 13.77 7.11
N GLY A 13 4.40 12.63 7.08
CA GLY A 13 3.46 12.24 6.03
C GLY A 13 2.78 10.92 6.36
N ALA A 14 1.75 10.58 5.61
CA ALA A 14 1.12 9.29 5.62
C ALA A 14 1.23 8.67 4.23
N LEU A 15 1.57 7.38 4.14
CA LEU A 15 1.66 6.64 2.88
C LEU A 15 0.43 5.74 2.75
N ALA A 16 -0.35 5.88 1.68
CA ALA A 16 -1.50 5.05 1.40
C ALA A 16 -1.18 4.05 0.27
N THR A 17 -1.28 2.77 0.53
CA THR A 17 -1.11 1.74 -0.50
C THR A 17 -2.30 1.74 -1.46
N HIS A 18 -3.51 1.97 -0.95
CA HIS A 18 -4.75 2.06 -1.73
C HIS A 18 -5.88 2.66 -0.87
N TYR A 19 -7.05 2.90 -1.47
CA TYR A 19 -8.15 3.67 -0.87
C TYR A 19 -9.09 2.90 0.06
N HIS A 20 -8.95 1.60 0.27
CA HIS A 20 -9.91 0.85 1.09
C HIS A 20 -9.92 1.33 2.56
N PRO A 21 -11.12 1.35 3.20
CA PRO A 21 -11.28 1.97 4.52
C PRO A 21 -10.50 1.29 5.66
N ASP A 22 -10.19 0.03 5.54
CA ASP A 22 -9.35 -0.71 6.50
C ASP A 22 -7.87 -0.33 6.43
N HIS A 23 -7.46 0.41 5.38
CA HIS A 23 -6.11 0.95 5.22
C HIS A 23 -6.01 2.46 5.50
N ILE A 24 -7.03 3.23 5.12
CA ILE A 24 -6.98 4.71 5.22
C ILE A 24 -8.06 5.33 6.10
N GLY A 25 -8.94 4.52 6.69
CA GLY A 25 -10.10 5.00 7.44
C GLY A 25 -11.31 5.30 6.55
N GLY A 26 -12.40 5.72 7.17
CA GLY A 26 -13.66 5.96 6.50
C GLY A 26 -14.79 5.10 7.05
N SER A 27 -15.67 4.57 6.19
CA SER A 27 -16.76 3.70 6.60
C SER A 27 -16.73 2.37 5.87
N MET A 28 -16.84 1.27 6.60
CA MET A 28 -16.90 -0.08 6.07
C MET A 28 -17.97 -0.90 6.82
N MET A 29 -18.90 -1.53 6.09
CA MET A 29 -19.97 -2.36 6.65
C MET A 29 -20.80 -1.66 7.76
N GLY A 30 -20.96 -0.33 7.66
CA GLY A 30 -21.70 0.46 8.68
C GLY A 30 -20.85 0.88 9.89
N PHE A 31 -19.61 0.50 9.97
CA PHE A 31 -18.67 0.92 11.02
C PHE A 31 -17.79 2.07 10.52
N LYS A 32 -17.59 3.07 11.39
CA LYS A 32 -16.61 4.14 11.15
C LYS A 32 -15.24 3.66 11.60
N LEU A 33 -14.25 3.73 10.69
CA LEU A 33 -12.86 3.42 10.95
C LEU A 33 -12.05 4.71 11.03
N GLN A 34 -11.23 4.84 12.07
CA GLN A 34 -10.25 5.92 12.16
C GLN A 34 -9.13 5.69 11.14
N GLY A 35 -8.57 6.77 10.62
CA GLY A 35 -7.49 6.69 9.64
C GLY A 35 -6.82 8.02 9.35
N VAL A 36 -6.52 8.25 8.08
CA VAL A 36 -5.74 9.42 7.65
C VAL A 36 -6.44 10.75 7.97
N ARG A 37 -7.77 10.81 7.98
CA ARG A 37 -8.51 12.04 8.30
C ARG A 37 -8.24 12.50 9.74
N GLU A 38 -8.33 11.58 10.69
CA GLU A 38 -8.05 11.84 12.09
C GLU A 38 -6.57 12.15 12.31
N LEU A 39 -5.67 11.44 11.62
CA LEU A 39 -4.23 11.71 11.67
C LEU A 39 -3.91 13.13 11.17
N LEU A 40 -4.46 13.56 10.06
CA LEU A 40 -4.22 14.90 9.52
C LEU A 40 -4.75 16.01 10.44
N ALA A 41 -5.88 15.78 11.10
CA ALA A 41 -6.42 16.71 12.10
C ALA A 41 -5.47 16.89 13.30
N GLU A 42 -4.67 15.87 13.62
CA GLU A 42 -3.71 15.92 14.73
C GLU A 42 -2.36 16.53 14.34
N VAL A 43 -1.82 16.19 13.15
CA VAL A 43 -0.42 16.51 12.81
C VAL A 43 -0.23 17.37 11.55
N GLY A 44 -1.27 17.65 10.79
CA GLY A 44 -1.23 18.60 9.66
C GLY A 44 -0.26 18.21 8.53
N VAL A 45 -0.14 16.89 8.23
CA VAL A 45 0.70 16.36 7.15
C VAL A 45 -0.12 16.03 5.92
N LYS A 46 0.52 15.58 4.82
CA LYS A 46 -0.15 15.11 3.62
C LYS A 46 -0.24 13.59 3.57
N VAL A 47 -1.27 13.09 2.87
CA VAL A 47 -1.37 11.68 2.47
C VAL A 47 -0.79 11.52 1.08
N HIS A 48 0.25 10.73 0.96
CA HIS A 48 0.91 10.35 -0.29
C HIS A 48 0.20 9.13 -0.86
N CYS A 49 -0.43 9.27 -2.02
CA CYS A 49 -1.16 8.20 -2.70
C CYS A 49 -0.88 8.24 -4.22
N ASN A 50 -1.20 7.15 -4.91
CA ASN A 50 -1.13 7.15 -6.36
C ASN A 50 -2.18 8.11 -6.95
N GLU A 51 -1.86 8.77 -8.06
CA GLU A 51 -2.77 9.71 -8.74
C GLU A 51 -4.14 9.08 -9.06
N ALA A 52 -4.15 7.83 -9.50
CA ALA A 52 -5.38 7.09 -9.83
C ALA A 52 -6.27 6.79 -8.59
N GLU A 53 -5.72 6.87 -7.38
CA GLU A 53 -6.46 6.68 -6.12
C GLU A 53 -7.15 7.97 -5.63
N ILE A 54 -6.71 9.14 -6.05
CA ILE A 54 -7.19 10.44 -5.52
C ILE A 54 -8.72 10.54 -5.48
N PRO A 55 -9.48 10.24 -6.56
CA PRO A 55 -10.94 10.35 -6.53
C PRO A 55 -11.58 9.43 -5.49
N TRP A 56 -10.99 8.24 -5.28
CA TRP A 56 -11.48 7.25 -4.34
C TRP A 56 -11.12 7.62 -2.89
N VAL A 57 -9.89 8.05 -2.65
CA VAL A 57 -9.44 8.54 -1.34
C VAL A 57 -10.33 9.69 -0.88
N LYS A 58 -10.58 10.70 -1.72
CA LYS A 58 -11.47 11.83 -1.42
C LYS A 58 -12.89 11.37 -1.07
N LYS A 59 -13.43 10.41 -1.84
CA LYS A 59 -14.76 9.87 -1.61
C LYS A 59 -14.89 9.14 -0.27
N VAL A 60 -13.86 8.40 0.14
CA VAL A 60 -13.88 7.56 1.33
C VAL A 60 -13.56 8.34 2.59
N THR A 61 -12.60 9.28 2.52
CA THR A 61 -12.08 10.02 3.68
C THR A 61 -12.63 11.43 3.82
N GLU A 62 -13.29 11.97 2.77
CA GLU A 62 -13.72 13.37 2.66
C GLU A 62 -12.56 14.39 2.72
N LEU A 63 -11.34 13.96 2.41
CA LEU A 63 -10.16 14.83 2.29
C LEU A 63 -10.25 15.69 1.02
N SER A 64 -9.55 16.82 1.04
CA SER A 64 -9.44 17.75 -0.09
C SER A 64 -8.14 17.54 -0.88
N ASP A 65 -8.00 18.17 -2.06
CA ASP A 65 -6.77 18.09 -2.84
C ASP A 65 -5.56 18.66 -2.10
N SER A 66 -5.76 19.63 -1.20
CA SER A 66 -4.68 20.20 -0.38
C SER A 66 -4.10 19.22 0.63
N ASP A 67 -4.86 18.19 1.00
CA ASP A 67 -4.47 17.18 1.98
C ASP A 67 -3.68 16.03 1.34
N LEU A 68 -3.69 15.95 0.01
CA LEU A 68 -3.13 14.85 -0.76
C LEU A 68 -1.83 15.26 -1.48
N ALA A 69 -0.95 14.30 -1.66
CA ALA A 69 0.21 14.38 -2.53
C ALA A 69 0.14 13.22 -3.53
N ALA A 70 -0.09 13.56 -4.80
CA ALA A 70 -0.18 12.60 -5.90
C ALA A 70 1.21 12.10 -6.29
N HIS A 71 1.30 10.80 -6.57
CA HIS A 71 2.51 10.14 -7.06
C HIS A 71 2.21 9.22 -8.23
N GLU A 72 3.21 9.04 -9.08
CA GLU A 72 3.22 8.02 -10.11
C GLU A 72 4.19 6.88 -9.76
N GLY A 73 4.11 5.77 -10.49
CA GLY A 73 5.06 4.67 -10.33
C GLY A 73 6.48 5.11 -10.73
N GLY A 74 7.46 4.84 -9.87
CA GLY A 74 8.84 5.27 -10.02
C GLY A 74 9.19 6.55 -9.30
N ASP A 75 8.21 7.29 -8.77
CA ASP A 75 8.47 8.44 -7.91
C ASP A 75 9.20 8.02 -6.64
N THR A 76 9.87 8.98 -6.02
CA THR A 76 10.57 8.76 -4.75
C THR A 76 10.27 9.85 -3.75
N LEU A 77 10.20 9.47 -2.47
CA LEU A 77 10.05 10.37 -1.33
C LEU A 77 11.23 10.18 -0.37
N MET A 78 11.84 11.27 0.04
CA MET A 78 12.86 11.25 1.09
C MET A 78 12.22 11.53 2.46
N VAL A 79 12.48 10.65 3.43
CA VAL A 79 12.12 10.86 4.83
C VAL A 79 13.41 10.82 5.65
N GLY A 80 13.95 11.99 5.97
CA GLY A 80 15.33 12.09 6.41
C GLY A 80 16.27 11.59 5.31
N ASP A 81 17.14 10.64 5.65
CA ASP A 81 18.08 10.02 4.71
C ASP A 81 17.51 8.76 4.04
N ILE A 82 16.28 8.36 4.40
CA ILE A 82 15.64 7.16 3.87
C ILE A 82 14.90 7.49 2.59
N LYS A 83 15.21 6.76 1.51
CA LYS A 83 14.52 6.84 0.23
C LYS A 83 13.40 5.81 0.19
N ILE A 84 12.18 6.27 -0.10
CA ILE A 84 11.01 5.43 -0.36
C ILE A 84 10.67 5.54 -1.85
N GLU A 85 10.60 4.43 -2.55
CA GLU A 85 10.19 4.37 -3.95
C GLU A 85 8.73 3.91 -4.05
N PHE A 86 7.94 4.60 -4.88
CA PHE A 86 6.55 4.28 -5.18
C PHE A 86 6.49 3.30 -6.36
N VAL A 87 5.99 2.10 -6.11
CA VAL A 87 5.83 1.06 -7.14
C VAL A 87 4.34 0.92 -7.44
N HIS A 88 3.86 1.49 -8.55
CA HIS A 88 2.45 1.37 -8.96
C HIS A 88 2.13 -0.08 -9.34
N THR A 89 1.18 -0.68 -8.63
CA THR A 89 0.78 -2.09 -8.77
C THR A 89 -0.73 -2.22 -8.90
N PRO A 90 -1.33 -1.72 -10.00
CA PRO A 90 -2.77 -1.75 -10.20
C PRO A 90 -3.30 -3.19 -10.27
N GLY A 91 -4.57 -3.36 -9.93
CA GLY A 91 -5.26 -4.64 -10.03
C GLY A 91 -6.21 -4.92 -8.86
N HIS A 92 -5.79 -4.69 -7.62
CA HIS A 92 -6.69 -4.69 -6.47
C HIS A 92 -7.55 -3.41 -6.45
N THR A 93 -6.90 -2.27 -6.67
CA THR A 93 -7.52 -0.99 -7.02
C THR A 93 -6.77 -0.37 -8.19
N PRO A 94 -7.34 0.65 -8.89
CA PRO A 94 -6.69 1.27 -10.05
C PRO A 94 -5.32 1.90 -9.74
N GLY A 95 -5.17 2.45 -8.56
CA GLY A 95 -3.94 3.11 -8.12
C GLY A 95 -3.24 2.38 -6.97
N SER A 96 -3.52 1.11 -6.73
CA SER A 96 -2.77 0.30 -5.77
C SER A 96 -1.28 0.47 -6.00
N GLN A 97 -0.52 0.61 -4.91
CA GLN A 97 0.93 0.80 -4.95
C GLN A 97 1.61 0.10 -3.78
N CYS A 98 2.85 -0.29 -4.02
CA CYS A 98 3.76 -0.78 -3.00
C CYS A 98 4.81 0.29 -2.69
N PHE A 99 5.45 0.18 -1.55
CA PHE A 99 6.60 1.03 -1.18
C PHE A 99 7.83 0.16 -1.03
N LEU A 100 8.89 0.51 -1.79
CA LEU A 100 10.18 -0.14 -1.66
C LEU A 100 11.11 0.77 -0.86
N VAL A 101 11.64 0.26 0.24
CA VAL A 101 12.49 0.98 1.17
C VAL A 101 13.50 0.04 1.79
N ASP A 102 14.80 0.33 1.63
CA ASP A 102 15.90 -0.42 2.27
C ASP A 102 15.79 -1.96 2.14
N GLY A 103 15.49 -2.46 0.92
CA GLY A 103 15.32 -3.90 0.67
C GLY A 103 14.02 -4.49 1.23
N CYS A 104 13.11 -3.66 1.75
CA CYS A 104 11.79 -4.05 2.21
C CYS A 104 10.72 -3.57 1.23
N LEU A 105 9.72 -4.42 0.98
CA LEU A 105 8.55 -4.14 0.15
C LEU A 105 7.30 -4.12 1.03
N VAL A 106 6.74 -2.94 1.29
CA VAL A 106 5.40 -2.80 1.88
C VAL A 106 4.41 -2.97 0.74
N SER A 107 3.78 -4.14 0.65
CA SER A 107 3.02 -4.55 -0.54
C SER A 107 1.53 -4.23 -0.49
N GLY A 108 1.00 -3.75 0.65
CA GLY A 108 -0.43 -3.54 0.82
C GLY A 108 -1.22 -4.79 0.42
N ASP A 109 -2.27 -4.59 -0.37
CA ASP A 109 -3.13 -5.68 -0.87
C ASP A 109 -2.76 -6.13 -2.29
N THR A 110 -1.59 -5.73 -2.80
CA THR A 110 -1.09 -6.29 -4.06
C THR A 110 -0.59 -7.71 -3.87
N LEU A 111 0.27 -7.94 -2.87
CA LEU A 111 0.90 -9.24 -2.63
C LEU A 111 0.83 -9.60 -1.15
N PHE A 112 0.27 -10.77 -0.85
CA PHE A 112 0.37 -11.41 0.46
C PHE A 112 1.45 -12.50 0.45
N LEU A 113 1.82 -13.02 1.62
CA LEU A 113 2.74 -14.16 1.68
C LEU A 113 2.12 -15.42 1.07
N ASP A 114 0.78 -15.52 1.12
CA ASP A 114 -0.01 -16.53 0.43
C ASP A 114 -1.20 -15.86 -0.26
N GLY A 115 -1.17 -15.81 -1.59
CA GLY A 115 -2.17 -15.14 -2.41
C GLY A 115 -1.88 -13.66 -2.70
N CYS A 116 -2.90 -12.97 -3.15
CA CYS A 116 -2.91 -11.54 -3.48
C CYS A 116 -4.26 -10.92 -3.11
N GLY A 117 -4.38 -9.61 -3.23
CA GLY A 117 -5.62 -8.89 -3.02
C GLY A 117 -6.74 -9.34 -3.97
N ARG A 118 -7.97 -9.14 -3.55
CA ARG A 118 -9.17 -9.46 -4.33
C ARG A 118 -9.19 -8.66 -5.63
N THR A 119 -9.68 -9.31 -6.68
CA THR A 119 -9.83 -8.72 -8.03
C THR A 119 -11.27 -8.81 -8.54
N ASP A 120 -12.22 -8.87 -7.62
CA ASP A 120 -13.68 -8.94 -7.87
C ASP A 120 -14.44 -7.75 -7.25
N LEU A 121 -13.70 -6.74 -6.75
CA LEU A 121 -14.24 -5.51 -6.18
C LEU A 121 -14.38 -4.41 -7.26
N PRO A 122 -15.20 -3.38 -7.02
CA PRO A 122 -15.32 -2.25 -7.94
C PRO A 122 -13.94 -1.60 -8.20
N GLY A 123 -13.60 -1.42 -9.48
CA GLY A 123 -12.33 -0.85 -9.92
C GLY A 123 -11.16 -1.84 -9.97
N SER A 124 -11.35 -3.11 -9.55
CA SER A 124 -10.31 -4.12 -9.65
C SER A 124 -10.18 -4.71 -11.05
N ASP A 125 -8.99 -5.25 -11.37
CA ASP A 125 -8.67 -5.86 -12.66
C ASP A 125 -7.67 -7.02 -12.49
N ARG A 126 -8.08 -8.23 -12.92
CA ARG A 126 -7.27 -9.45 -12.78
C ARG A 126 -6.01 -9.45 -13.65
N GLY A 127 -6.12 -8.86 -14.85
CA GLY A 127 -5.00 -8.77 -15.78
C GLY A 127 -3.92 -7.85 -15.22
N GLN A 128 -4.32 -6.66 -14.78
CA GLN A 128 -3.41 -5.70 -14.13
C GLN A 128 -2.78 -6.27 -12.85
N MET A 129 -3.55 -7.01 -12.04
CA MET A 129 -3.00 -7.69 -10.85
C MET A 129 -1.92 -8.69 -11.25
N TYR A 130 -2.18 -9.51 -12.25
CA TYR A 130 -1.19 -10.48 -12.73
C TYR A 130 0.09 -9.77 -13.21
N ASP A 131 -0.02 -8.73 -14.03
CA ASP A 131 1.10 -7.96 -14.53
C ASP A 131 1.88 -7.28 -13.39
N SER A 132 1.17 -6.78 -12.38
CA SER A 132 1.77 -6.19 -11.19
C SER A 132 2.58 -7.22 -10.39
N LEU A 133 2.03 -8.41 -10.18
CA LEU A 133 2.73 -9.51 -9.51
C LEU A 133 3.98 -9.94 -10.29
N GLN A 134 3.88 -10.05 -11.64
CA GLN A 134 5.04 -10.40 -12.47
C GLN A 134 6.14 -9.33 -12.44
N ARG A 135 5.79 -8.06 -12.24
CA ARG A 135 6.78 -6.99 -12.02
C ARG A 135 7.46 -7.12 -10.66
N LEU A 136 6.68 -7.34 -9.60
CA LEU A 136 7.23 -7.54 -8.25
C LEU A 136 8.17 -8.76 -8.19
N ALA A 137 7.85 -9.85 -8.91
CA ALA A 137 8.68 -11.04 -8.97
C ALA A 137 10.08 -10.81 -9.59
N ARG A 138 10.33 -9.64 -10.20
CA ARG A 138 11.65 -9.27 -10.76
C ARG A 138 12.52 -8.49 -9.79
N LEU A 139 11.99 -8.10 -8.62
CA LEU A 139 12.78 -7.50 -7.55
C LEU A 139 13.79 -8.55 -7.01
N PRO A 140 14.84 -8.12 -6.32
CA PRO A 140 15.78 -9.02 -5.68
C PRO A 140 15.08 -10.07 -4.79
N GLU A 141 15.51 -11.32 -4.86
CA GLU A 141 14.87 -12.43 -4.13
C GLU A 141 14.97 -12.27 -2.61
N ASP A 142 15.97 -11.56 -2.12
CA ASP A 142 16.20 -11.23 -0.70
C ASP A 142 15.37 -10.02 -0.21
N THR A 143 14.56 -9.40 -1.08
CA THR A 143 13.60 -8.35 -0.67
C THR A 143 12.62 -8.91 0.36
N ILE A 144 12.46 -8.24 1.49
CA ILE A 144 11.54 -8.68 2.55
C ILE A 144 10.13 -8.10 2.29
N VAL A 145 9.15 -8.96 2.09
CA VAL A 145 7.75 -8.59 1.83
C VAL A 145 6.99 -8.39 3.13
N PHE A 146 6.38 -7.21 3.30
CA PHE A 146 5.46 -6.84 4.38
C PHE A 146 4.07 -6.59 3.80
N PRO A 147 3.14 -7.56 3.90
CA PRO A 147 1.79 -7.45 3.35
C PRO A 147 0.86 -6.57 4.20
N GLY A 148 -0.22 -6.07 3.58
CA GLY A 148 -1.25 -5.30 4.27
C GLY A 148 -2.03 -6.09 5.31
N HIS A 149 -2.20 -7.41 5.08
CA HIS A 149 -2.92 -8.32 5.98
C HIS A 149 -2.10 -9.54 6.36
N LYS A 150 -2.24 -9.97 7.61
CA LYS A 150 -1.59 -11.19 8.13
C LYS A 150 -2.46 -12.42 7.90
N TYR A 151 -2.50 -12.93 6.66
CA TYR A 151 -3.17 -14.19 6.31
C TYR A 151 -2.25 -15.43 6.39
N HIS A 152 -1.00 -15.25 6.79
CA HIS A 152 0.01 -16.30 6.95
C HIS A 152 0.55 -16.31 8.39
N PRO A 153 1.03 -17.47 8.93
CA PRO A 153 1.63 -17.53 10.27
C PRO A 153 2.80 -16.55 10.46
N LEU A 154 3.64 -16.37 9.43
CA LEU A 154 4.69 -15.35 9.41
C LEU A 154 4.09 -13.96 9.11
N SER A 155 4.73 -12.91 9.61
CA SER A 155 4.37 -11.51 9.32
C SER A 155 5.07 -10.94 8.10
N ASN A 156 6.19 -11.53 7.70
CA ASN A 156 7.00 -11.16 6.53
C ASN A 156 7.78 -12.38 6.04
N ALA A 157 8.30 -12.33 4.82
CA ALA A 157 9.17 -13.36 4.23
C ALA A 157 9.98 -12.78 3.06
N GLU A 158 11.05 -13.44 2.68
CA GLU A 158 11.81 -13.13 1.47
C GLU A 158 10.96 -13.35 0.22
N LEU A 159 11.04 -12.41 -0.72
CA LEU A 159 10.27 -12.43 -1.96
C LEU A 159 10.52 -13.70 -2.78
N GLY A 160 11.74 -14.19 -2.86
CA GLY A 160 12.07 -15.43 -3.56
C GLY A 160 11.27 -16.62 -3.04
N SER A 161 11.15 -16.75 -1.72
CA SER A 161 10.33 -17.78 -1.08
C SER A 161 8.84 -17.59 -1.37
N VAL A 162 8.36 -16.33 -1.33
CA VAL A 162 6.97 -15.99 -1.63
C VAL A 162 6.64 -16.32 -3.10
N VAL A 163 7.46 -15.92 -4.05
CA VAL A 163 7.25 -16.20 -5.49
C VAL A 163 7.21 -17.72 -5.75
N GLN A 164 8.07 -18.48 -5.08
CA GLN A 164 8.15 -19.92 -5.25
C GLN A 164 6.91 -20.65 -4.71
N SER A 165 6.40 -20.27 -3.55
CA SER A 165 5.31 -20.98 -2.86
C SER A 165 3.92 -20.46 -3.20
N ASN A 166 3.76 -19.16 -3.47
CA ASN A 166 2.48 -18.50 -3.60
C ASN A 166 1.78 -18.84 -4.93
N TYR A 167 0.55 -19.30 -4.85
CA TYR A 167 -0.26 -19.68 -6.01
C TYR A 167 -0.60 -18.50 -6.94
N ALA A 168 -0.57 -17.26 -6.46
CA ALA A 168 -0.90 -16.07 -7.25
C ALA A 168 0.09 -15.83 -8.41
N PHE A 169 1.32 -16.34 -8.30
CA PHE A 169 2.33 -16.27 -9.38
C PHE A 169 2.19 -17.40 -10.41
N LYS A 170 1.37 -18.42 -10.13
CA LYS A 170 1.23 -19.59 -11.00
C LYS A 170 0.07 -19.37 -11.95
N PRO A 171 0.27 -19.47 -13.29
CA PRO A 171 -0.84 -19.39 -14.23
C PRO A 171 -1.84 -20.52 -13.92
N ARG A 172 -3.11 -20.17 -13.79
CA ARG A 172 -4.17 -21.18 -13.76
C ARG A 172 -4.35 -21.67 -15.20
N THR A 173 -4.00 -22.94 -15.44
CA THR A 173 -4.34 -23.66 -16.67
C THR A 173 -5.83 -23.91 -16.74
#